data_8d99e8ef6bf9a371a8d40bcd64b65fb7
#
_entry.id   8d99e8ef6bf9a371a8d40bcd64b65fb7
#
_cell.length_a   1.000
_cell.length_b   1.000
_cell.length_c   1.000
_cell.angle_alpha   90.00
_cell.angle_beta   90.00
_cell.angle_gamma   90.00
#
_symmetry.space_group_name_H-M   'P 1'
#
loop_
_entity.id
_entity.type
_entity.pdbx_description
1 polymer ?
#
loop_
_entity_poly.entity_id
_entity_poly.type
_entity_poly.pdbx_seq_one_letter_code
_entity_poly.pdbx_strand_id
1 'polypeptide(L)'
;AGGDTAVRQSHHQSPADRCRADVAACMSTVDSLEQELGELERATEKAAAGGVAASMGATCPKDTTFLHLGDRLEKALISLDEVDTAGEDELRALRKGAVRRIQALIERGDAARARAEAAR
;
A
#
# COMPACT_ATOMS: atom_id res chain seq x y z
N ALA A 1 -39.01 14.37 -15.64
CA ALA A 1 -38.91 13.54 -14.44
C ALA A 1 -37.90 12.42 -14.59
N GLY A 2 -37.87 11.75 -15.75
CA GLY A 2 -36.91 10.70 -16.01
C GLY A 2 -35.44 11.16 -15.96
N GLY A 3 -35.21 12.41 -16.42
CA GLY A 3 -33.86 12.99 -16.38
C GLY A 3 -33.37 13.22 -14.95
N ASP A 4 -34.25 13.65 -14.07
CA ASP A 4 -33.90 13.86 -12.67
C ASP A 4 -33.54 12.57 -11.98
N THR A 5 -34.27 11.50 -12.27
CA THR A 5 -33.99 10.19 -11.71
C THR A 5 -32.62 9.69 -12.18
N ALA A 6 -32.29 9.86 -13.44
CA ALA A 6 -31.01 9.45 -13.98
C ALA A 6 -29.85 10.24 -13.35
N VAL A 7 -30.04 11.54 -13.14
CA VAL A 7 -29.05 12.39 -12.48
C VAL A 7 -28.83 11.94 -11.04
N ARG A 8 -29.89 11.64 -10.32
CA ARG A 8 -29.78 11.12 -8.96
C ARG A 8 -29.03 9.80 -8.90
N GLN A 9 -29.31 8.91 -9.85
CA GLN A 9 -28.62 7.63 -9.90
C GLN A 9 -27.12 7.79 -10.16
N SER A 10 -26.73 8.78 -10.96
CA SER A 10 -25.31 9.04 -11.21
C SER A 10 -24.59 9.58 -9.97
N HIS A 11 -25.31 10.21 -9.05
CA HIS A 11 -24.75 10.70 -7.78
C HIS A 11 -24.91 9.71 -6.63
N HIS A 12 -25.77 8.72 -6.79
CA HIS A 12 -26.03 7.72 -5.77
C HIS A 12 -25.26 6.43 -6.09
N GLN A 13 -24.22 6.19 -5.34
CA GLN A 13 -23.59 4.87 -5.35
C GLN A 13 -24.29 3.99 -4.33
N SER A 14 -24.51 2.73 -4.68
CA SER A 14 -24.95 1.74 -3.70
C SER A 14 -23.84 1.55 -2.65
N PRO A 15 -24.17 1.08 -1.44
CA PRO A 15 -23.13 0.77 -0.45
C PRO A 15 -22.07 -0.20 -0.99
N ALA A 16 -22.48 -1.18 -1.79
CA ALA A 16 -21.54 -2.12 -2.40
C ALA A 16 -20.59 -1.43 -3.39
N ASP A 17 -21.12 -0.54 -4.24
CA ASP A 17 -20.31 0.20 -5.20
C ASP A 17 -19.35 1.12 -4.50
N ARG A 18 -19.78 1.77 -3.43
CA ARG A 18 -18.93 2.64 -2.62
C ARG A 18 -17.80 1.84 -1.99
N CYS A 19 -18.11 0.68 -1.44
CA CYS A 19 -17.10 -0.21 -0.86
C CYS A 19 -16.03 -0.58 -1.88
N ARG A 20 -16.44 -1.01 -3.06
CA ARG A 20 -15.50 -1.38 -4.13
C ARG A 20 -14.65 -0.20 -4.56
N ALA A 21 -15.25 0.98 -4.68
CA ALA A 21 -14.54 2.20 -5.04
C ALA A 21 -13.51 2.59 -3.98
N ASP A 22 -13.89 2.51 -2.71
CA ASP A 22 -13.00 2.85 -1.59
C ASP A 22 -11.82 1.89 -1.51
N VAL A 23 -12.07 0.58 -1.68
CA VAL A 23 -11.01 -0.42 -1.71
C VAL A 23 -10.10 -0.20 -2.91
N ALA A 24 -10.66 0.08 -4.08
CA ALA A 24 -9.89 0.33 -5.30
C ALA A 24 -8.98 1.56 -5.15
N ALA A 25 -9.49 2.63 -4.56
CA ALA A 25 -8.71 3.83 -4.30
C ALA A 25 -7.55 3.54 -3.34
N CYS A 26 -7.82 2.78 -2.29
CA CYS A 26 -6.80 2.36 -1.34
C CYS A 26 -5.74 1.50 -2.03
N MET A 27 -6.16 0.55 -2.87
CA MET A 27 -5.24 -0.33 -3.59
C MET A 27 -4.38 0.42 -4.60
N SER A 28 -4.89 1.47 -5.20
CA SER A 28 -4.10 2.34 -6.08
C SER A 28 -2.94 2.99 -5.31
N THR A 29 -3.21 3.48 -4.11
CA THR A 29 -2.17 4.01 -3.23
C THR A 29 -1.18 2.91 -2.84
N VAL A 30 -1.67 1.73 -2.51
CA VAL A 30 -0.85 0.58 -2.12
C VAL A 30 0.05 0.14 -3.28
N ASP A 31 -0.44 0.18 -4.52
CA ASP A 31 0.38 -0.12 -5.70
C ASP A 31 1.60 0.81 -5.77
N SER A 32 1.39 2.10 -5.53
CA SER A 32 2.49 3.07 -5.50
C SER A 32 3.46 2.79 -4.36
N LEU A 33 2.96 2.43 -3.20
CA LEU A 33 3.78 2.09 -2.03
C LEU A 33 4.60 0.82 -2.27
N GLU A 34 4.01 -0.16 -2.93
CA GLU A 34 4.72 -1.39 -3.29
C GLU A 34 5.87 -1.10 -4.25
N GLN A 35 5.64 -0.20 -5.20
CA GLN A 35 6.67 0.23 -6.14
C GLN A 35 7.83 0.91 -5.41
N GLU A 36 7.53 1.82 -4.48
CA GLU A 36 8.54 2.47 -3.66
C GLU A 36 9.32 1.45 -2.82
N LEU A 37 8.63 0.48 -2.24
CA LEU A 37 9.27 -0.58 -1.48
C LEU A 37 10.23 -1.39 -2.34
N GLY A 38 9.82 -1.74 -3.56
CA GLY A 38 10.68 -2.46 -4.50
C GLY A 38 11.96 -1.68 -4.82
N GLU A 39 11.86 -0.36 -4.94
CA GLU A 39 13.02 0.50 -5.16
C GLU A 39 13.95 0.50 -3.94
N LEU A 40 13.38 0.57 -2.75
CA LEU A 40 14.15 0.51 -1.50
C LEU A 40 14.84 -0.85 -1.34
N GLU A 41 14.16 -1.93 -1.69
CA GLU A 41 14.73 -3.27 -1.65
C GLU A 41 15.95 -3.38 -2.58
N ARG A 42 15.82 -2.85 -3.79
CA ARG A 42 16.92 -2.85 -4.77
C ARG A 42 18.10 -2.01 -4.30
N ALA A 43 17.81 -0.82 -3.77
CA ALA A 43 18.87 0.05 -3.25
C ALA A 43 19.58 -0.59 -2.06
N THR A 44 18.85 -1.27 -1.19
CA THR A 44 19.40 -1.98 -0.05
C THR A 44 20.30 -3.13 -0.50
N GLU A 45 19.89 -3.89 -1.51
CA GLU A 45 20.67 -4.99 -2.04
C GLU A 45 21.96 -4.51 -2.70
N LYS A 46 21.91 -3.40 -3.42
CA LYS A 46 23.09 -2.80 -4.01
C LYS A 46 24.07 -2.34 -2.93
N ALA A 47 23.60 -1.73 -1.88
CA ALA A 47 24.43 -1.31 -0.76
C ALA A 47 25.02 -2.51 -0.02
N ALA A 48 24.22 -3.56 0.18
CA ALA A 48 24.66 -4.77 0.88
C ALA A 48 25.69 -5.57 0.07
N ALA A 49 25.62 -5.49 -1.26
CA ALA A 49 26.59 -6.15 -2.14
C ALA A 49 28.01 -5.56 -1.98
N GLY A 50 28.10 -4.30 -1.58
CA GLY A 50 29.38 -3.63 -1.38
C GLY A 50 30.20 -3.48 -2.67
N GLY A 51 31.49 -3.33 -2.55
CA GLY A 51 32.41 -3.29 -3.67
C GLY A 51 32.17 -2.14 -4.64
N VAL A 52 32.17 -2.47 -5.94
CA VAL A 52 32.04 -1.47 -7.01
C VAL A 52 30.71 -0.72 -6.94
N ALA A 53 29.62 -1.40 -6.62
CA ALA A 53 28.32 -0.77 -6.52
C ALA A 53 28.28 0.32 -5.44
N ALA A 54 28.90 0.04 -4.29
CA ALA A 54 28.99 1.01 -3.20
C ALA A 54 29.89 2.19 -3.58
N SER A 55 31.00 1.92 -4.27
CA SER A 55 31.93 2.98 -4.72
C SER A 55 31.32 3.85 -5.80
N MET A 56 30.33 3.38 -6.55
CA MET A 56 29.66 4.15 -7.59
C MET A 56 28.48 4.96 -7.05
N GLY A 57 28.36 5.13 -5.74
CA GLY A 57 27.37 5.97 -5.13
C GLY A 57 26.06 5.27 -4.76
N ALA A 58 26.05 3.95 -4.71
CA ALA A 58 24.91 3.22 -4.18
C ALA A 58 24.75 3.55 -2.70
N THR A 59 23.68 4.25 -2.36
CA THR A 59 23.41 4.71 -1.01
C THR A 59 22.39 3.81 -0.34
N CYS A 60 22.75 3.30 0.85
CA CYS A 60 21.82 2.54 1.65
C CYS A 60 20.65 3.44 2.08
N PRO A 61 19.40 3.04 1.87
CA PRO A 61 18.25 3.85 2.29
C PRO A 61 18.28 4.12 3.79
N LYS A 62 17.87 5.32 4.15
CA LYS A 62 17.83 5.74 5.56
C LYS A 62 16.67 5.06 6.28
N ASP A 63 16.86 4.85 7.56
CA ASP A 63 15.85 4.29 8.44
C ASP A 63 14.54 5.07 8.37
N THR A 64 14.62 6.41 8.33
CA THR A 64 13.45 7.27 8.23
C THR A 64 12.63 7.01 6.97
N THR A 65 13.28 6.65 5.85
CA THR A 65 12.59 6.34 4.60
C THR A 65 11.71 5.11 4.78
N PHE A 66 12.23 4.06 5.41
CA PHE A 66 11.45 2.86 5.72
C PHE A 66 10.31 3.15 6.68
N LEU A 67 10.55 3.99 7.69
CA LEU A 67 9.52 4.36 8.67
C LEU A 67 8.39 5.14 8.01
N HIS A 68 8.70 6.06 7.09
CA HIS A 68 7.69 6.80 6.34
C HIS A 68 6.84 5.89 5.46
N LEU A 69 7.48 4.92 4.81
CA LEU A 69 6.76 3.95 3.99
C LEU A 69 5.84 3.10 4.86
N GLY A 70 6.34 2.61 5.99
CA GLY A 70 5.55 1.83 6.95
C GLY A 70 4.36 2.61 7.48
N ASP A 71 4.55 3.88 7.79
CA ASP A 71 3.48 4.76 8.27
C ASP A 71 2.38 4.91 7.22
N ARG A 72 2.74 5.09 5.97
CA ARG A 72 1.76 5.21 4.87
C ARG A 72 1.02 3.89 4.65
N LEU A 73 1.70 2.76 4.79
CA LEU A 73 1.05 1.44 4.71
C LEU A 73 0.07 1.24 5.86
N GLU A 74 0.43 1.64 7.06
CA GLU A 74 -0.46 1.57 8.21
C GLU A 74 -1.68 2.47 8.03
N LYS A 75 -1.51 3.66 7.47
CA LYS A 75 -2.64 4.56 7.17
C LYS A 75 -3.58 3.95 6.15
N ALA A 76 -3.05 3.26 5.15
CA ALA A 76 -3.88 2.53 4.19
C ALA A 76 -4.68 1.43 4.89
N LEU A 77 -4.06 0.74 5.84
CA LEU A 77 -4.71 -0.31 6.62
C LEU A 77 -5.87 0.27 7.45
N ILE A 78 -5.65 1.40 8.09
CA ILE A 78 -6.68 2.10 8.85
C ILE A 78 -7.83 2.52 7.94
N SER A 79 -7.52 3.04 6.75
CA SER A 79 -8.54 3.42 5.78
C SER A 79 -9.41 2.22 5.37
N LEU A 80 -8.82 1.05 5.20
CA LEU A 80 -9.57 -0.17 4.89
C LEU A 80 -10.47 -0.60 6.05
N ASP A 81 -10.03 -0.43 7.28
CA ASP A 81 -10.83 -0.74 8.46
C ASP A 81 -12.11 0.09 8.51
N GLU A 82 -12.07 1.30 7.97
CA GLU A 82 -13.20 2.21 7.95
C GLU A 82 -14.17 1.95 6.79
N VAL A 83 -13.79 1.10 5.84
CA VAL A 83 -14.64 0.78 4.69
C VAL A 83 -15.85 -0.05 5.14
N ASP A 84 -17.03 0.45 4.81
CA ASP A 84 -18.27 -0.27 5.11
C ASP A 84 -18.50 -1.35 4.07
N THR A 85 -18.59 -2.60 4.51
CA THR A 85 -18.82 -3.75 3.63
C THR A 85 -20.31 -4.03 3.42
N ALA A 86 -21.18 -3.19 3.97
CA ALA A 86 -22.65 -3.32 3.86
C ALA A 86 -23.15 -4.70 4.32
N GLY A 87 -22.39 -5.42 5.14
CA GLY A 87 -22.75 -6.73 5.63
C GLY A 87 -22.65 -7.85 4.59
N GLU A 88 -22.09 -7.57 3.42
CA GLU A 88 -21.94 -8.56 2.35
C GLU A 88 -20.64 -9.34 2.48
N ASP A 89 -20.73 -10.67 2.41
CA ASP A 89 -19.58 -11.54 2.56
C ASP A 89 -18.53 -11.34 1.46
N GLU A 90 -18.97 -11.08 0.23
CA GLU A 90 -18.10 -10.82 -0.89
C GLU A 90 -17.24 -9.57 -0.67
N LEU A 91 -17.85 -8.53 -0.12
CA LEU A 91 -17.14 -7.29 0.16
C LEU A 91 -16.20 -7.42 1.37
N ARG A 92 -16.59 -8.22 2.35
CA ARG A 92 -15.70 -8.56 3.47
C ARG A 92 -14.47 -9.30 2.99
N ALA A 93 -14.65 -10.25 2.06
CA ALA A 93 -13.54 -10.99 1.47
C ALA A 93 -12.61 -10.06 0.68
N LEU A 94 -13.19 -9.12 -0.07
CA LEU A 94 -12.42 -8.12 -0.82
C LEU A 94 -11.56 -7.28 0.12
N ARG A 95 -12.16 -6.77 1.19
CA ARG A 95 -11.44 -5.97 2.19
C ARG A 95 -10.35 -6.80 2.86
N LYS A 96 -10.65 -8.03 3.23
CA LYS A 96 -9.71 -8.93 3.89
C LYS A 96 -8.48 -9.21 3.00
N GLY A 97 -8.72 -9.42 1.70
CA GLY A 97 -7.62 -9.62 0.75
C GLY A 97 -6.71 -8.41 0.67
N ALA A 98 -7.31 -7.21 0.65
CA ALA A 98 -6.57 -5.95 0.63
C ALA A 98 -5.75 -5.77 1.92
N VAL A 99 -6.33 -6.08 3.07
CA VAL A 99 -5.64 -6.03 4.37
C VAL A 99 -4.42 -6.95 4.37
N ARG A 100 -4.60 -8.17 3.90
CA ARG A 100 -3.50 -9.16 3.84
C ARG A 100 -2.36 -8.68 2.96
N ARG A 101 -2.69 -8.04 1.83
CA ARG A 101 -1.69 -7.49 0.93
C ARG A 101 -0.86 -6.41 1.63
N ILE A 102 -1.52 -5.49 2.32
CA ILE A 102 -0.83 -4.42 3.04
C ILE A 102 0.06 -5.00 4.15
N GLN A 103 -0.44 -5.97 4.89
CA GLN A 103 0.33 -6.62 5.95
C GLN A 103 1.58 -7.29 5.39
N ALA A 104 1.47 -7.95 4.24
CA ALA A 104 2.62 -8.56 3.59
C ALA A 104 3.65 -7.51 3.17
N LEU A 105 3.20 -6.34 2.71
CA LEU A 105 4.09 -5.24 2.34
C LEU A 105 4.78 -4.64 3.57
N ILE A 106 4.09 -4.54 4.69
CA ILE A 106 4.67 -4.09 5.95
C ILE A 106 5.80 -5.04 6.37
N GLU A 107 5.56 -6.34 6.30
CA GLU A 107 6.58 -7.35 6.62
C GLU A 107 7.80 -7.26 5.69
N ARG A 108 7.56 -7.06 4.40
CA ARG A 108 8.66 -6.85 3.44
C ARG A 108 9.46 -5.60 3.77
N GLY A 109 8.77 -4.53 4.15
CA GLY A 109 9.41 -3.28 4.56
C GLY A 109 10.28 -3.45 5.78
N ASP A 110 9.78 -4.16 6.79
CA ASP A 110 10.53 -4.45 8.01
C ASP A 110 11.78 -5.30 7.71
N ALA A 111 11.65 -6.30 6.85
CA ALA A 111 12.77 -7.14 6.44
C ALA A 111 13.82 -6.33 5.66
N ALA A 112 13.39 -5.47 4.76
CA ALA A 112 14.30 -4.61 3.99
C ALA A 112 15.02 -3.62 4.91
N ARG A 113 14.32 -3.07 5.88
CA ARG A 113 14.92 -2.17 6.87
C ARG A 113 16.01 -2.88 7.69
N ALA A 114 15.73 -4.09 8.13
CA ALA A 114 16.70 -4.89 8.88
C ALA A 114 17.97 -5.17 8.04
N ARG A 115 17.79 -5.47 6.76
CA ARG A 115 18.90 -5.68 5.84
C ARG A 115 19.69 -4.39 5.62
N ALA A 116 19.01 -3.26 5.53
CA ALA A 116 19.66 -1.97 5.39
C ALA A 116 20.49 -1.64 6.64
N GLU A 117 19.98 -1.91 7.82
CA GLU A 117 20.75 -1.74 9.06
C GLU A 117 21.99 -2.61 9.09
N ALA A 118 21.88 -3.84 8.66
CA ALA A 118 23.01 -4.76 8.60
C ALA A 118 24.06 -4.33 7.58
N ALA A 119 23.67 -3.60 6.54
CA ALA A 119 24.57 -3.15 5.47
C ALA A 119 25.30 -1.85 5.81
N ARG A 120 24.88 -1.13 6.83
CA ARG A 120 25.51 0.13 7.24
C ARG A 120 26.83 -0.05 7.98
#